data_538f115f1ff8d9c0cf463ec9abc4886b
#
_entry.id   538f115f1ff8d9c0cf463ec9abc4886b
#
_cell.length_a   1.000
_cell.length_b   1.000
_cell.length_c   1.000
_cell.angle_alpha   90.00
_cell.angle_beta   90.00
_cell.angle_gamma   90.00
#
_symmetry.space_group_name_H-M   'P 1'
#
loop_
_entity.id
_entity.type
_entity.pdbx_description
1 polymer ?
#
loop_
_entity_poly.entity_id
_entity_poly.type
_entity_poly.pdbx_seq_one_letter_code
_entity_poly.pdbx_strand_id
1 'polypeptide(L)'
;MKSTSTRCALLDELRGLDLISMMLYHGMWDLVYLFGVRAPWYGSWQGELWQQSICWVFILLSGFCLPLGHHPVKRGAVVFGCGALVTAVTLIFMPADAVWFGVLTLLGSAMIITGLLEKWMEKVPPVVGLAGSMFLFYFTRYAADGYLQLGHWLITLPGFLYANYFTAYLGFYPFGFFSTDYFPLTPWLFLFWAGFYLHHLAERTAQSLRPLRRSVCPPLGWLGRNSLMLYLLHQPVIYGVLTMVFLLLRQGGGAL
;
A
#
# COMPACT_ATOMS: atom_id res chain seq x y z
N MET A 1 -6.24 -27.38 -26.76
CA MET A 1 -5.28 -26.24 -26.82
C MET A 1 -5.44 -25.46 -25.51
N LYS A 2 -4.45 -25.52 -24.59
CA LYS A 2 -4.44 -24.70 -23.40
C LYS A 2 -4.19 -23.25 -23.85
N SER A 3 -5.16 -22.39 -23.64
CA SER A 3 -5.00 -20.93 -23.76
C SER A 3 -3.74 -20.54 -22.97
N THR A 4 -2.68 -20.14 -23.65
CA THR A 4 -1.50 -19.58 -23.02
C THR A 4 -1.93 -18.25 -22.42
N SER A 5 -2.25 -18.27 -21.13
CA SER A 5 -2.56 -17.09 -20.34
C SER A 5 -1.44 -16.05 -20.57
N THR A 6 -1.80 -14.89 -21.08
CA THR A 6 -0.92 -13.72 -21.19
C THR A 6 -0.54 -13.13 -19.85
N ARG A 7 -0.94 -13.79 -18.77
CA ARG A 7 -0.78 -13.38 -17.38
C ARG A 7 0.68 -13.41 -16.93
N CYS A 8 1.11 -12.36 -16.24
CA CYS A 8 2.44 -12.24 -15.66
C CYS A 8 2.47 -12.91 -14.26
N ALA A 9 2.71 -14.24 -14.23
CA ALA A 9 2.66 -15.05 -13.02
C ALA A 9 3.64 -14.55 -11.93
N LEU A 10 4.82 -14.10 -12.31
CA LEU A 10 5.83 -13.58 -11.39
C LEU A 10 5.35 -12.33 -10.64
N LEU A 11 4.54 -11.48 -11.28
CA LEU A 11 3.96 -10.30 -10.59
C LEU A 11 2.94 -10.70 -9.52
N ASP A 12 2.15 -11.76 -9.76
CA ASP A 12 1.28 -12.32 -8.73
C ASP A 12 2.10 -12.91 -7.59
N GLU A 13 3.21 -13.59 -7.88
CA GLU A 13 4.12 -14.17 -6.88
C GLU A 13 4.82 -13.09 -6.04
N LEU A 14 5.29 -12.01 -6.68
CA LEU A 14 5.86 -10.85 -5.96
C LEU A 14 4.82 -10.20 -5.04
N ARG A 15 3.57 -10.04 -5.51
CA ARG A 15 2.49 -9.52 -4.67
C ARG A 15 2.18 -10.47 -3.50
N GLY A 16 2.25 -11.79 -3.73
CA GLY A 16 2.06 -12.79 -2.68
C GLY A 16 3.17 -12.76 -1.63
N LEU A 17 4.42 -12.57 -2.04
CA LEU A 17 5.56 -12.42 -1.14
C LEU A 17 5.44 -11.15 -0.29
N ASP A 18 5.11 -10.04 -0.93
CA ASP A 18 4.90 -8.75 -0.27
C ASP A 18 3.75 -8.81 0.75
N LEU A 19 2.66 -9.50 0.40
CA LEU A 19 1.54 -9.77 1.29
C LEU A 19 1.95 -10.57 2.53
N ILE A 20 2.78 -11.61 2.39
CA ILE A 20 3.32 -12.35 3.53
C ILE A 20 4.16 -11.42 4.41
N SER A 21 5.04 -10.61 3.82
CA SER A 21 5.85 -9.64 4.56
C SER A 21 4.98 -8.65 5.34
N MET A 22 3.90 -8.14 4.73
CA MET A 22 2.91 -7.29 5.38
C MET A 22 2.22 -7.98 6.56
N MET A 23 1.77 -9.23 6.37
CA MET A 23 1.12 -10.00 7.45
C MET A 23 2.06 -10.23 8.63
N LEU A 24 3.33 -10.51 8.38
CA LEU A 24 4.36 -10.65 9.41
C LEU A 24 4.62 -9.31 10.12
N TYR A 25 4.66 -8.20 9.38
CA TYR A 25 4.83 -6.87 9.95
C TYR A 25 3.68 -6.51 10.89
N HIS A 26 2.43 -6.74 10.49
CA HIS A 26 1.25 -6.50 11.33
C HIS A 26 1.18 -7.46 12.52
N GLY A 27 1.58 -8.73 12.35
CA GLY A 27 1.70 -9.65 13.47
C GLY A 27 2.74 -9.22 14.50
N MET A 28 3.86 -8.63 14.07
CA MET A 28 4.84 -8.00 14.98
C MET A 28 4.27 -6.76 15.65
N TRP A 29 3.45 -5.97 14.97
CA TRP A 29 2.76 -4.82 15.57
C TRP A 29 1.87 -5.27 16.73
N ASP A 30 1.02 -6.28 16.49
CA ASP A 30 0.15 -6.85 17.53
C ASP A 30 0.98 -7.38 18.71
N LEU A 31 2.04 -8.15 18.46
CA LEU A 31 2.90 -8.70 19.49
C LEU A 31 3.52 -7.61 20.36
N VAL A 32 4.01 -6.53 19.76
CA VAL A 32 4.71 -5.46 20.50
C VAL A 32 3.72 -4.54 21.22
N TYR A 33 2.69 -4.06 20.51
CA TYR A 33 1.83 -2.99 21.04
C TYR A 33 0.60 -3.52 21.80
N LEU A 34 0.04 -4.67 21.39
CA LEU A 34 -1.13 -5.23 22.05
C LEU A 34 -0.76 -6.29 23.11
N PHE A 35 0.25 -7.11 22.83
CA PHE A 35 0.64 -8.20 23.75
C PHE A 35 1.89 -7.89 24.59
N GLY A 36 2.54 -6.74 24.41
CA GLY A 36 3.64 -6.25 25.25
C GLY A 36 4.96 -7.01 25.06
N VAL A 37 5.17 -7.70 23.95
CA VAL A 37 6.42 -8.39 23.62
C VAL A 37 7.52 -7.36 23.36
N ARG A 38 8.68 -7.51 24.03
CA ARG A 38 9.80 -6.58 23.86
C ARG A 38 10.56 -6.87 22.57
N ALA A 39 10.45 -5.98 21.59
CA ALA A 39 11.20 -6.01 20.33
C ALA A 39 11.68 -4.59 19.96
N PRO A 40 12.75 -4.06 20.62
CA PRO A 40 13.20 -2.67 20.43
C PRO A 40 13.52 -2.31 18.98
N TRP A 41 14.00 -3.28 18.19
CA TRP A 41 14.31 -3.09 16.77
C TRP A 41 13.07 -2.75 15.93
N TYR A 42 11.87 -3.22 16.33
CA TYR A 42 10.65 -2.99 15.58
C TYR A 42 10.21 -1.52 15.59
N GLY A 43 10.40 -0.81 16.72
CA GLY A 43 10.15 0.63 16.84
C GLY A 43 11.33 1.52 16.41
N SER A 44 12.34 0.96 15.75
CA SER A 44 13.53 1.68 15.29
C SER A 44 13.57 1.76 13.75
N TRP A 45 14.67 2.32 13.20
CA TRP A 45 14.85 2.47 11.75
C TRP A 45 14.74 1.15 10.96
N GLN A 46 15.02 0.00 11.58
CA GLN A 46 14.88 -1.31 10.93
C GLN A 46 13.41 -1.65 10.68
N GLY A 47 12.54 -1.43 11.68
CA GLY A 47 11.10 -1.63 11.52
C GLY A 47 10.48 -0.65 10.52
N GLU A 48 10.94 0.61 10.55
CA GLU A 48 10.54 1.62 9.57
C GLU A 48 10.96 1.24 8.13
N LEU A 49 12.20 0.80 7.96
CA LEU A 49 12.69 0.35 6.65
C LEU A 49 11.88 -0.84 6.13
N TRP A 50 11.55 -1.79 7.01
CA TRP A 50 10.72 -2.93 6.65
C TRP A 50 9.33 -2.48 6.21
N GLN A 51 8.66 -1.61 6.98
CA GLN A 51 7.36 -1.04 6.61
C GLN A 51 7.42 -0.33 5.27
N GLN A 52 8.37 0.57 5.09
CA GLN A 52 8.52 1.34 3.86
C GLN A 52 8.75 0.42 2.65
N SER A 53 9.55 -0.64 2.79
CA SER A 53 9.80 -1.59 1.70
C SER A 53 8.52 -2.29 1.24
N ILE A 54 7.68 -2.74 2.17
CA ILE A 54 6.36 -3.32 1.87
C ILE A 54 5.48 -2.31 1.14
N CYS A 55 5.34 -1.11 1.69
CA CYS A 55 4.48 -0.07 1.11
C CYS A 55 4.90 0.32 -0.31
N TRP A 56 6.20 0.52 -0.52
CA TRP A 56 6.72 0.92 -1.83
C TRP A 56 6.52 -0.16 -2.87
N VAL A 57 6.83 -1.42 -2.54
CA VAL A 57 6.64 -2.56 -3.46
C VAL A 57 5.17 -2.73 -3.78
N PHE A 58 4.28 -2.68 -2.79
CA PHE A 58 2.84 -2.86 -2.98
C PHE A 58 2.23 -1.78 -3.90
N ILE A 59 2.58 -0.52 -3.67
CA ILE A 59 2.05 0.61 -4.45
C ILE A 59 2.63 0.62 -5.87
N LEU A 60 3.95 0.46 -6.03
CA LEU A 60 4.60 0.36 -7.34
C LEU A 60 4.04 -0.81 -8.16
N LEU A 61 3.94 -1.98 -7.54
CA LEU A 61 3.43 -3.18 -8.20
C LEU A 61 1.95 -3.03 -8.59
N SER A 62 1.16 -2.33 -7.78
CA SER A 62 -0.24 -2.03 -8.08
C SER A 62 -0.36 -1.09 -9.30
N GLY A 63 0.47 -0.06 -9.37
CA GLY A 63 0.57 0.84 -10.53
C GLY A 63 1.04 0.09 -11.79
N PHE A 64 2.08 -0.73 -11.67
CA PHE A 64 2.61 -1.55 -12.78
C PHE A 64 1.56 -2.51 -13.33
N CYS A 65 0.74 -3.10 -12.49
CA CYS A 65 -0.28 -4.07 -12.89
C CYS A 65 -1.58 -3.41 -13.40
N LEU A 66 -1.74 -2.10 -13.29
CA LEU A 66 -2.97 -1.42 -13.70
C LEU A 66 -3.32 -1.68 -15.17
N PRO A 67 -2.38 -1.48 -16.15
CA PRO A 67 -2.65 -1.69 -17.57
C PRO A 67 -2.88 -3.16 -17.96
N LEU A 68 -2.44 -4.12 -17.14
CA LEU A 68 -2.68 -5.54 -17.38
C LEU A 68 -4.13 -5.96 -17.15
N GLY A 69 -4.94 -5.11 -16.54
CA GLY A 69 -6.33 -5.39 -16.22
C GLY A 69 -7.30 -4.51 -17.01
N HIS A 70 -8.56 -4.94 -17.06
CA HIS A 70 -9.64 -4.17 -17.70
C HIS A 70 -10.40 -3.34 -16.67
N HIS A 71 -11.04 -2.25 -17.13
CA HIS A 71 -11.93 -1.40 -16.33
C HIS A 71 -11.31 -0.85 -15.03
N PRO A 72 -10.20 -0.07 -15.12
CA PRO A 72 -9.47 0.42 -13.95
C PRO A 72 -10.36 1.22 -12.98
N VAL A 73 -11.27 2.05 -13.48
CA VAL A 73 -12.20 2.85 -12.67
C VAL A 73 -13.13 1.97 -11.86
N LYS A 74 -13.75 0.94 -12.46
CA LYS A 74 -14.65 0.02 -11.76
C LYS A 74 -13.92 -0.79 -10.68
N ARG A 75 -12.72 -1.29 -11.01
CA ARG A 75 -11.87 -2.01 -10.04
C ARG A 75 -11.44 -1.08 -8.90
N GLY A 76 -11.04 0.14 -9.23
CA GLY A 76 -10.68 1.17 -8.26
C GLY A 76 -11.83 1.50 -7.31
N ALA A 77 -13.07 1.61 -7.83
CA ALA A 77 -14.24 1.84 -6.98
C ALA A 77 -14.50 0.69 -5.99
N VAL A 78 -14.29 -0.56 -6.41
CA VAL A 78 -14.39 -1.72 -5.50
C VAL A 78 -13.31 -1.66 -4.42
N VAL A 79 -12.05 -1.40 -4.78
CA VAL A 79 -10.94 -1.31 -3.81
C VAL A 79 -11.14 -0.13 -2.86
N PHE A 80 -11.61 1.02 -3.36
CA PHE A 80 -11.96 2.17 -2.53
C PHE A 80 -13.09 1.85 -1.54
N GLY A 81 -14.14 1.15 -2.01
CA GLY A 81 -15.24 0.69 -1.15
C GLY A 81 -14.76 -0.26 -0.05
N CYS A 82 -13.81 -1.15 -0.35
CA CYS A 82 -13.16 -1.98 0.67
C CYS A 82 -12.38 -1.12 1.68
N GLY A 83 -11.68 -0.08 1.25
CA GLY A 83 -11.01 0.87 2.14
C GLY A 83 -12.01 1.61 3.04
N ALA A 84 -13.12 2.09 2.49
CA ALA A 84 -14.20 2.73 3.26
C ALA A 84 -14.83 1.76 4.28
N LEU A 85 -14.97 0.47 3.91
CA LEU A 85 -15.44 -0.56 4.83
C LEU A 85 -14.47 -0.74 6.01
N VAL A 86 -13.14 -0.80 5.76
CA VAL A 86 -12.13 -0.88 6.82
C VAL A 86 -12.24 0.33 7.75
N THR A 87 -12.35 1.55 7.21
CA THR A 87 -12.56 2.77 8.00
C THR A 87 -13.82 2.65 8.86
N ALA A 88 -14.95 2.24 8.30
CA ALA A 88 -16.21 2.11 9.05
C ALA A 88 -16.11 1.06 10.17
N VAL A 89 -15.52 -0.10 9.88
CA VAL A 89 -15.33 -1.18 10.87
C VAL A 89 -14.41 -0.72 12.00
N THR A 90 -13.26 -0.11 11.69
CA THR A 90 -12.32 0.35 12.73
C THR A 90 -12.91 1.49 13.57
N LEU A 91 -13.68 2.41 12.99
CA LEU A 91 -14.38 3.47 13.73
C LEU A 91 -15.41 2.92 14.73
N ILE A 92 -16.09 1.82 14.38
CA ILE A 92 -17.11 1.22 15.24
C ILE A 92 -16.50 0.37 16.36
N PHE A 93 -15.52 -0.46 16.03
CA PHE A 93 -14.97 -1.47 16.94
C PHE A 93 -13.69 -1.05 17.65
N MET A 94 -12.89 -0.16 17.07
CA MET A 94 -11.58 0.27 17.55
C MET A 94 -11.36 1.77 17.30
N PRO A 95 -12.20 2.66 17.85
CA PRO A 95 -12.17 4.09 17.53
C PRO A 95 -10.84 4.78 17.89
N ALA A 96 -10.11 4.27 18.90
CA ALA A 96 -8.78 4.78 19.27
C ALA A 96 -7.71 4.44 18.22
N ASP A 97 -7.90 3.33 17.48
CA ASP A 97 -6.99 2.84 16.46
C ASP A 97 -7.63 2.88 15.05
N ALA A 98 -8.52 3.85 14.84
CA ALA A 98 -9.26 3.97 13.59
C ALA A 98 -8.33 4.17 12.38
N VAL A 99 -8.67 3.51 11.29
CA VAL A 99 -8.00 3.66 10.00
C VAL A 99 -8.71 4.72 9.16
N TRP A 100 -8.07 5.88 9.02
CA TRP A 100 -8.48 6.93 8.11
C TRP A 100 -7.56 6.97 6.89
N PHE A 101 -8.16 6.89 5.69
CA PHE A 101 -7.41 6.99 4.43
C PHE A 101 -6.27 5.98 4.31
N GLY A 102 -6.57 4.70 4.62
CA GLY A 102 -5.61 3.60 4.52
C GLY A 102 -5.21 3.27 3.08
N VAL A 103 -4.27 2.34 2.93
CA VAL A 103 -3.69 1.97 1.63
C VAL A 103 -4.73 1.52 0.60
N LEU A 104 -5.85 0.87 0.98
CA LEU A 104 -6.91 0.51 0.04
C LEU A 104 -7.64 1.76 -0.50
N THR A 105 -7.86 2.78 0.34
CA THR A 105 -8.43 4.05 -0.09
C THR A 105 -7.51 4.75 -1.08
N LEU A 106 -6.20 4.77 -0.81
CA LEU A 106 -5.19 5.26 -1.74
C LEU A 106 -5.23 4.49 -3.07
N LEU A 107 -5.12 3.16 -3.04
CA LEU A 107 -5.06 2.36 -4.27
C LEU A 107 -6.33 2.47 -5.10
N GLY A 108 -7.50 2.46 -4.45
CA GLY A 108 -8.77 2.65 -5.12
C GLY A 108 -8.83 4.00 -5.83
N SER A 109 -8.44 5.07 -5.14
CA SER A 109 -8.36 6.42 -5.70
C SER A 109 -7.34 6.53 -6.83
N ALA A 110 -6.14 5.98 -6.64
CA ALA A 110 -5.08 5.99 -7.64
C ALA A 110 -5.51 5.26 -8.92
N MET A 111 -6.19 4.11 -8.79
CA MET A 111 -6.74 3.38 -9.93
C MET A 111 -7.83 4.18 -10.67
N ILE A 112 -8.73 4.86 -9.94
CA ILE A 112 -9.78 5.70 -10.53
C ILE A 112 -9.15 6.87 -11.26
N ILE A 113 -8.29 7.65 -10.60
CA ILE A 113 -7.65 8.83 -11.15
C ILE A 113 -6.83 8.45 -12.40
N THR A 114 -6.00 7.41 -12.30
CA THR A 114 -5.18 6.94 -13.41
C THR A 114 -6.06 6.45 -14.57
N GLY A 115 -7.11 5.68 -14.29
CA GLY A 115 -8.03 5.20 -15.32
C GLY A 115 -8.80 6.32 -16.05
N LEU A 116 -9.11 7.42 -15.35
CA LEU A 116 -9.70 8.61 -15.98
C LEU A 116 -8.70 9.40 -16.82
N LEU A 117 -7.43 9.42 -16.40
CA LEU A 117 -6.34 10.16 -17.05
C LEU A 117 -5.55 9.32 -18.05
N GLU A 118 -5.81 8.02 -18.17
CA GLU A 118 -5.03 7.04 -18.94
C GLU A 118 -4.71 7.53 -20.36
N LYS A 119 -5.71 7.99 -21.11
CA LYS A 119 -5.55 8.51 -22.48
C LYS A 119 -4.57 9.69 -22.60
N TRP A 120 -4.42 10.47 -21.56
CA TRP A 120 -3.49 11.62 -21.53
C TRP A 120 -2.12 11.17 -21.02
N MET A 121 -2.08 10.29 -20.05
CA MET A 121 -0.85 9.74 -19.49
C MET A 121 -0.07 8.92 -20.54
N GLU A 122 -0.75 8.16 -21.38
CA GLU A 122 -0.13 7.38 -22.48
C GLU A 122 0.56 8.26 -23.55
N LYS A 123 0.17 9.55 -23.66
CA LYS A 123 0.84 10.49 -24.56
C LYS A 123 2.21 10.94 -24.04
N VAL A 124 2.45 10.80 -22.74
CA VAL A 124 3.72 11.17 -22.11
C VAL A 124 4.74 10.06 -22.35
N PRO A 125 5.95 10.37 -22.84
CA PRO A 125 7.00 9.37 -23.00
C PRO A 125 7.26 8.64 -21.66
N PRO A 126 7.29 7.30 -21.58
CA PRO A 126 7.37 6.57 -20.33
C PRO A 126 8.57 6.93 -19.45
N VAL A 127 9.71 7.24 -20.06
CA VAL A 127 10.90 7.70 -19.30
C VAL A 127 10.63 9.04 -18.60
N VAL A 128 9.98 9.97 -19.29
CA VAL A 128 9.62 11.29 -18.74
C VAL A 128 8.57 11.14 -17.65
N GLY A 129 7.55 10.30 -17.90
CA GLY A 129 6.51 10.00 -16.93
C GLY A 129 7.06 9.35 -15.66
N LEU A 130 7.94 8.36 -15.81
CA LEU A 130 8.62 7.70 -14.69
C LEU A 130 9.49 8.69 -13.89
N ALA A 131 10.37 9.43 -14.57
CA ALA A 131 11.24 10.40 -13.93
C ALA A 131 10.45 11.50 -13.22
N GLY A 132 9.41 12.05 -13.87
CA GLY A 132 8.53 13.08 -13.31
C GLY A 132 7.74 12.55 -12.10
N SER A 133 7.21 11.33 -12.17
CA SER A 133 6.50 10.72 -11.04
C SER A 133 7.43 10.49 -9.85
N MET A 134 8.63 9.96 -10.07
CA MET A 134 9.63 9.79 -8.99
C MET A 134 10.08 11.12 -8.40
N PHE A 135 10.30 12.14 -9.26
CA PHE A 135 10.61 13.49 -8.80
C PHE A 135 9.49 14.04 -7.90
N LEU A 136 8.23 13.98 -8.34
CA LEU A 136 7.08 14.45 -7.58
C LEU A 136 6.92 13.67 -6.27
N PHE A 137 7.14 12.36 -6.28
CA PHE A 137 7.11 11.53 -5.08
C PHE A 137 8.11 12.03 -4.02
N TYR A 138 9.38 12.22 -4.41
CA TYR A 138 10.40 12.69 -3.49
C TYR A 138 10.20 14.16 -3.08
N PHE A 139 9.82 15.02 -4.02
CA PHE A 139 9.59 16.43 -3.76
C PHE A 139 8.44 16.67 -2.77
N THR A 140 7.38 15.88 -2.84
CA THR A 140 6.19 16.01 -1.99
C THR A 140 6.19 15.08 -0.78
N ARG A 141 7.27 14.33 -0.55
CA ARG A 141 7.34 13.32 0.51
C ARG A 141 7.02 13.84 1.91
N TYR A 142 7.41 15.08 2.17
CA TYR A 142 7.21 15.73 3.47
C TYR A 142 6.05 16.75 3.46
N ALA A 143 5.18 16.68 2.46
CA ALA A 143 4.02 17.56 2.39
C ALA A 143 3.11 17.42 3.62
N ALA A 144 2.98 16.21 4.16
CA ALA A 144 2.23 15.94 5.39
C ALA A 144 2.87 16.63 6.63
N ASP A 145 4.18 16.84 6.63
CA ASP A 145 4.95 17.49 7.70
C ASP A 145 5.02 19.02 7.56
N GLY A 146 4.34 19.57 6.57
CA GLY A 146 4.21 21.03 6.38
C GLY A 146 5.21 21.68 5.42
N TYR A 147 6.01 20.89 4.71
CA TYR A 147 6.99 21.44 3.77
C TYR A 147 7.21 20.54 2.54
N LEU A 148 7.72 21.16 1.47
CA LEU A 148 8.27 20.47 0.31
C LEU A 148 9.79 20.56 0.37
N GLN A 149 10.47 19.48 -0.07
CA GLN A 149 11.92 19.43 -0.02
C GLN A 149 12.52 19.18 -1.42
N LEU A 150 13.49 20.02 -1.78
CA LEU A 150 14.29 19.86 -2.99
C LEU A 150 15.79 20.01 -2.64
N GLY A 151 16.46 18.90 -2.41
CA GLY A 151 17.83 18.91 -1.89
C GLY A 151 17.91 19.59 -0.53
N HIS A 152 18.61 20.73 -0.45
CA HIS A 152 18.69 21.55 0.77
C HIS A 152 17.60 22.63 0.88
N TRP A 153 16.80 22.82 -0.16
CA TRP A 153 15.73 23.82 -0.16
C TRP A 153 14.47 23.24 0.49
N LEU A 154 13.97 23.98 1.49
CA LEU A 154 12.72 23.69 2.18
C LEU A 154 11.71 24.81 1.85
N ILE A 155 10.55 24.42 1.34
CA ILE A 155 9.46 25.33 1.02
C ILE A 155 8.33 25.03 2.00
N THR A 156 8.11 25.90 2.97
CA THR A 156 7.03 25.77 3.96
C THR A 156 5.67 25.92 3.28
N LEU A 157 4.77 25.02 3.55
CA LEU A 157 3.41 25.05 3.03
C LEU A 157 2.50 25.91 3.92
N PRO A 158 1.54 26.65 3.33
CA PRO A 158 0.65 27.49 4.11
C PRO A 158 -0.32 26.68 4.98
N GLY A 159 -0.51 27.14 6.23
CA GLY A 159 -1.30 26.43 7.26
C GLY A 159 -2.77 26.18 6.89
N PHE A 160 -3.36 26.98 5.99
CA PHE A 160 -4.74 26.77 5.56
C PHE A 160 -4.96 25.42 4.82
N LEU A 161 -3.90 24.82 4.29
CA LEU A 161 -3.96 23.49 3.66
C LEU A 161 -4.28 22.40 4.70
N TYR A 162 -3.93 22.60 5.97
CA TYR A 162 -4.05 21.62 7.06
C TYR A 162 -5.33 21.83 7.89
N ALA A 163 -6.45 22.11 7.22
CA ALA A 163 -7.65 22.61 7.89
C ALA A 163 -8.66 21.53 8.29
N ASN A 164 -8.72 20.41 7.56
CA ASN A 164 -9.80 19.45 7.74
C ASN A 164 -9.47 18.03 7.20
N TYR A 165 -10.40 17.08 7.35
CA TYR A 165 -10.24 15.70 6.90
C TYR A 165 -10.17 15.54 5.37
N PHE A 166 -10.77 16.45 4.59
CA PHE A 166 -10.64 16.40 3.14
C PHE A 166 -9.21 16.73 2.72
N THR A 167 -8.59 17.72 3.34
CA THR A 167 -7.17 18.03 3.09
C THR A 167 -6.25 16.93 3.63
N ALA A 168 -6.62 16.24 4.72
CA ALA A 168 -5.93 15.05 5.18
C ALA A 168 -5.91 13.94 4.11
N TYR A 169 -7.02 13.70 3.42
CA TYR A 169 -7.05 12.73 2.32
C TYR A 169 -6.08 13.08 1.19
N LEU A 170 -5.86 14.36 0.92
CA LEU A 170 -4.89 14.84 -0.08
C LEU A 170 -3.43 14.75 0.39
N GLY A 171 -3.17 14.69 1.70
CA GLY A 171 -1.83 14.65 2.29
C GLY A 171 -1.53 15.77 3.27
N PHE A 172 -2.54 16.58 3.64
CA PHE A 172 -2.39 17.75 4.51
C PHE A 172 -3.31 17.61 5.73
N TYR A 173 -2.87 16.85 6.73
CA TYR A 173 -3.73 16.53 7.87
C TYR A 173 -3.73 17.64 8.94
N PRO A 174 -4.91 17.92 9.55
CA PRO A 174 -5.04 18.92 10.61
C PRO A 174 -4.35 18.47 11.90
N PHE A 175 -4.07 19.42 12.77
CA PHE A 175 -3.54 19.14 14.10
C PHE A 175 -4.47 18.16 14.87
N GLY A 176 -3.88 17.16 15.54
CA GLY A 176 -4.63 16.13 16.25
C GLY A 176 -5.20 15.01 15.38
N PHE A 177 -4.97 15.02 14.08
CA PHE A 177 -5.32 13.89 13.21
C PHE A 177 -4.47 12.66 13.55
N PHE A 178 -5.12 11.51 13.67
CA PHE A 178 -4.46 10.23 13.90
C PHE A 178 -5.09 9.14 13.03
N SER A 179 -4.27 8.25 12.52
CA SER A 179 -4.68 7.03 11.80
C SER A 179 -3.59 5.98 11.95
N THR A 180 -3.97 4.74 12.21
CA THR A 180 -3.02 3.61 12.33
C THR A 180 -2.48 3.14 10.98
N ASP A 181 -3.20 3.42 9.90
CA ASP A 181 -2.79 3.13 8.53
C ASP A 181 -3.12 4.36 7.67
N TYR A 182 -2.16 5.28 7.51
CA TYR A 182 -2.37 6.54 6.80
C TYR A 182 -1.57 6.59 5.50
N PHE A 183 -2.29 6.57 4.39
CA PHE A 183 -1.75 6.66 3.03
C PHE A 183 -2.52 7.71 2.22
N PRO A 184 -2.17 9.00 2.35
CA PRO A 184 -2.81 10.06 1.59
C PRO A 184 -2.48 9.97 0.09
N LEU A 185 -3.20 10.73 -0.74
CA LEU A 185 -2.90 10.79 -2.17
C LEU A 185 -1.48 11.30 -2.42
N THR A 186 -1.07 12.39 -1.77
CA THR A 186 0.29 12.93 -1.84
C THR A 186 1.11 12.39 -0.68
N PRO A 187 2.27 11.77 -0.92
CA PRO A 187 3.00 11.61 -2.19
C PRO A 187 2.69 10.30 -2.96
N TRP A 188 1.90 9.41 -2.40
CA TRP A 188 1.79 8.01 -2.81
C TRP A 188 1.19 7.78 -4.19
N LEU A 189 0.32 8.69 -4.66
CA LEU A 189 -0.20 8.66 -6.03
C LEU A 189 0.93 8.73 -7.07
N PHE A 190 1.97 9.51 -6.79
CA PHE A 190 3.11 9.63 -7.71
C PHE A 190 3.94 8.34 -7.74
N LEU A 191 4.06 7.63 -6.62
CA LEU A 191 4.70 6.31 -6.60
C LEU A 191 3.88 5.28 -7.40
N PHE A 192 2.55 5.33 -7.32
CA PHE A 192 1.68 4.50 -8.14
C PHE A 192 1.86 4.81 -9.63
N TRP A 193 1.93 6.09 -10.00
CA TRP A 193 2.20 6.52 -11.38
C TRP A 193 3.60 6.11 -11.87
N ALA A 194 4.58 6.11 -11.00
CA ALA A 194 5.90 5.56 -11.33
C ALA A 194 5.80 4.08 -11.73
N GLY A 195 5.01 3.27 -11.01
CA GLY A 195 4.69 1.90 -11.39
C GLY A 195 3.99 1.79 -12.75
N PHE A 196 3.00 2.65 -13.02
CA PHE A 196 2.29 2.72 -14.29
C PHE A 196 3.25 3.00 -15.47
N TYR A 197 4.11 4.00 -15.35
CA TYR A 197 5.08 4.32 -16.39
C TYR A 197 6.20 3.28 -16.52
N LEU A 198 6.57 2.61 -15.43
CA LEU A 198 7.51 1.49 -15.47
C LEU A 198 6.95 0.32 -16.29
N HIS A 199 5.64 0.06 -16.23
CA HIS A 199 4.97 -0.91 -17.09
C HIS A 199 5.14 -0.55 -18.57
N HIS A 200 4.76 0.68 -18.96
CA HIS A 200 4.87 1.14 -20.35
C HIS A 200 6.32 1.19 -20.86
N LEU A 201 7.28 1.44 -19.97
CA LEU A 201 8.70 1.35 -20.31
C LEU A 201 9.11 -0.11 -20.59
N ALA A 202 8.67 -1.05 -19.74
CA ALA A 202 8.93 -2.48 -19.91
C ALA A 202 8.27 -3.06 -21.18
N GLU A 203 7.07 -2.59 -21.54
CA GLU A 203 6.40 -3.00 -22.79
C GLU A 203 7.17 -2.63 -24.06
N ARG A 204 7.80 -1.44 -24.08
CA ARG A 204 8.60 -1.00 -25.22
C ARG A 204 9.78 -1.92 -25.51
N THR A 205 10.24 -2.64 -24.50
CA THR A 205 11.27 -3.67 -24.64
C THR A 205 10.57 -5.02 -24.63
N ALA A 206 10.10 -5.48 -25.80
CA ALA A 206 9.26 -6.68 -25.97
C ALA A 206 9.79 -7.96 -25.28
N GLN A 207 11.08 -8.00 -24.92
CA GLN A 207 11.71 -9.10 -24.19
C GLN A 207 11.56 -8.97 -22.66
N SER A 208 11.29 -7.78 -22.12
CA SER A 208 11.30 -7.52 -20.68
C SER A 208 10.09 -8.13 -19.95
N LEU A 209 8.94 -8.27 -20.61
CA LEU A 209 7.74 -8.88 -20.01
C LEU A 209 7.72 -10.41 -20.09
N ARG A 210 8.55 -11.03 -20.95
CA ARG A 210 8.59 -12.49 -21.09
C ARG A 210 8.99 -13.22 -19.81
N PRO A 211 10.04 -12.81 -19.07
CA PRO A 211 10.40 -13.45 -17.80
C PRO A 211 9.29 -13.35 -16.76
N LEU A 212 8.51 -12.26 -16.75
CA LEU A 212 7.42 -12.04 -15.80
C LEU A 212 6.25 -13.02 -15.96
N ARG A 213 6.15 -13.70 -17.11
CA ARG A 213 5.12 -14.72 -17.37
C ARG A 213 5.46 -16.08 -16.76
N ARG A 214 6.74 -16.31 -16.42
CA ARG A 214 7.20 -17.56 -15.81
C ARG A 214 6.76 -17.62 -14.36
N SER A 215 6.18 -18.73 -13.93
CA SER A 215 5.92 -19.02 -12.53
C SER A 215 7.13 -19.71 -11.92
N VAL A 216 7.53 -19.26 -10.75
CA VAL A 216 8.63 -19.82 -9.92
C VAL A 216 8.05 -20.48 -8.67
N CYS A 217 7.04 -19.87 -8.06
CA CYS A 217 6.42 -20.35 -6.82
C CYS A 217 4.88 -20.22 -6.90
N PRO A 218 4.18 -21.22 -7.45
CA PRO A 218 2.73 -21.16 -7.64
C PRO A 218 1.90 -20.83 -6.39
N PRO A 219 2.26 -21.27 -5.16
CA PRO A 219 1.56 -20.88 -3.94
C PRO A 219 1.57 -19.38 -3.68
N LEU A 220 2.72 -18.71 -3.89
CA LEU A 220 2.80 -17.23 -3.81
C LEU A 220 1.90 -16.56 -4.83
N GLY A 221 1.85 -17.12 -6.05
CA GLY A 221 0.95 -16.62 -7.08
C GLY A 221 -0.53 -16.75 -6.70
N TRP A 222 -0.92 -17.78 -5.96
CA TRP A 222 -2.27 -17.90 -5.43
C TRP A 222 -2.56 -16.82 -4.38
N LEU A 223 -1.64 -16.57 -3.45
CA LEU A 223 -1.75 -15.48 -2.46
C LEU A 223 -1.91 -14.12 -3.15
N GLY A 224 -1.05 -13.81 -4.13
CA GLY A 224 -1.11 -12.55 -4.86
C GLY A 224 -2.41 -12.34 -5.64
N ARG A 225 -3.00 -13.42 -6.17
CA ARG A 225 -4.31 -13.35 -6.85
C ARG A 225 -5.46 -13.04 -5.90
N ASN A 226 -5.36 -13.48 -4.66
CA ASN A 226 -6.37 -13.28 -3.62
C ASN A 226 -6.01 -12.15 -2.65
N SER A 227 -5.07 -11.27 -3.05
CA SER A 227 -4.47 -10.27 -2.16
C SER A 227 -5.47 -9.35 -1.49
N LEU A 228 -6.54 -8.91 -2.17
CA LEU A 228 -7.55 -8.04 -1.59
C LEU A 228 -8.30 -8.73 -0.44
N MET A 229 -8.73 -9.97 -0.64
CA MET A 229 -9.44 -10.75 0.38
C MET A 229 -8.52 -11.04 1.58
N LEU A 230 -7.28 -11.46 1.30
CA LEU A 230 -6.30 -11.73 2.35
C LEU A 230 -5.92 -10.47 3.11
N TYR A 231 -5.80 -9.33 2.41
CA TYR A 231 -5.59 -8.03 3.03
C TYR A 231 -6.74 -7.66 4.00
N LEU A 232 -7.99 -7.90 3.63
CA LEU A 232 -9.13 -7.58 4.51
C LEU A 232 -9.21 -8.49 5.74
N LEU A 233 -8.77 -9.75 5.60
CA LEU A 233 -8.92 -10.77 6.65
C LEU A 233 -7.69 -10.91 7.55
N HIS A 234 -6.50 -10.45 7.13
CA HIS A 234 -5.26 -10.77 7.85
C HIS A 234 -5.28 -10.27 9.31
N GLN A 235 -5.65 -9.01 9.54
CA GLN A 235 -5.59 -8.43 10.88
C GLN A 235 -6.55 -9.09 11.87
N PRO A 236 -7.85 -9.30 11.58
CA PRO A 236 -8.73 -10.07 12.45
C PRO A 236 -8.24 -11.49 12.74
N VAL A 237 -7.67 -12.15 11.73
CA VAL A 237 -7.15 -13.53 11.89
C VAL A 237 -5.90 -13.54 12.76
N ILE A 238 -4.92 -12.66 12.51
CA ILE A 238 -3.68 -12.57 13.30
C ILE A 238 -4.02 -12.26 14.76
N TYR A 239 -4.83 -11.22 15.00
CA TYR A 239 -5.24 -10.83 16.34
C TYR A 239 -5.97 -11.97 17.07
N GLY A 240 -6.90 -12.66 16.40
CA GLY A 240 -7.63 -13.79 16.98
C GLY A 240 -6.70 -14.96 17.35
N VAL A 241 -5.76 -15.31 16.47
CA VAL A 241 -4.77 -16.37 16.72
C VAL A 241 -3.86 -16.00 17.90
N LEU A 242 -3.29 -14.78 17.90
CA LEU A 242 -2.42 -14.32 18.99
C LEU A 242 -3.17 -14.27 20.33
N THR A 243 -4.40 -13.76 20.33
CA THR A 243 -5.24 -13.75 21.55
C THR A 243 -5.42 -15.16 22.10
N MET A 244 -5.75 -16.12 21.25
CA MET A 244 -5.92 -17.52 21.69
C MET A 244 -4.61 -18.09 22.27
N VAL A 245 -3.48 -17.87 21.60
CA VAL A 245 -2.15 -18.31 22.07
C VAL A 245 -1.82 -17.72 23.44
N PHE A 246 -1.99 -16.40 23.62
CA PHE A 246 -1.68 -15.75 24.91
C PHE A 246 -2.63 -16.15 26.03
N LEU A 247 -3.91 -16.43 25.74
CA LEU A 247 -4.86 -16.97 26.73
C LEU A 247 -4.44 -18.39 27.19
N LEU A 248 -4.04 -19.26 26.27
CA LEU A 248 -3.56 -20.60 26.60
C LEU A 248 -2.28 -20.57 27.44
N LEU A 249 -1.33 -19.69 27.10
CA LEU A 249 -0.09 -19.51 27.86
C LEU A 249 -0.37 -19.02 29.30
N ARG A 250 -1.34 -18.10 29.45
CA ARG A 250 -1.74 -17.62 30.80
C ARG A 250 -2.40 -18.71 31.63
N GLN A 251 -3.22 -19.57 31.03
CA GLN A 251 -3.84 -20.69 31.72
C GLN A 251 -2.84 -21.78 32.10
N GLY A 252 -1.84 -22.04 31.25
CA GLY A 252 -0.77 -23.01 31.51
C GLY A 252 0.30 -22.52 32.50
N GLY A 253 0.48 -21.20 32.66
CA GLY A 253 1.43 -20.58 33.57
C GLY A 253 0.91 -20.30 34.98
N GLY A 254 -0.33 -20.63 35.27
CA GLY A 254 -0.96 -20.47 36.61
C GLY A 254 -0.59 -21.55 37.65
N ALA A 255 0.47 -22.35 37.41
CA ALA A 255 0.95 -23.39 38.31
C ALA A 255 2.47 -23.30 38.61
N LEU A 256 3.03 -22.09 38.74
CA LEU A 256 4.35 -21.89 39.34
C LEU A 256 4.30 -20.70 40.29
#